data_9a56048f724c92d306927e9e339a66a6
#
_entry.id   9a56048f724c92d306927e9e339a66a6
#
_cell.length_a   1.000
_cell.length_b   1.000
_cell.length_c   1.000
_cell.angle_alpha   90.00
_cell.angle_beta   90.00
_cell.angle_gamma   90.00
#
_symmetry.space_group_name_H-M   'P 1'
#
loop_
_entity.id
_entity.type
_entity.pdbx_description
1 polymer ?
#
loop_
_entity_poly.entity_id
_entity_poly.type
_entity_poly.pdbx_seq_one_letter_code
_entity_poly.pdbx_strand_id
1 'polypeptide(L)'
;MTSLCKYLVRFAAFAITAALLAGCGSRPVTGALAPNTTAAEGTSIEELLVVTTRSRSEAPGTLFSGERANQRDFAEVAISIPPNHASGQIEWPDSMPGDPARHMVTRKASYLNGDDGFRAAVRRELASRQPKDRQVFLFIHGYNTLFAEGVYRFAQVMHDSDAPGVPVLFTWASRGDLTDYVYDLNSAAVARDELEQTLEDLANSGAREVNVLAHSMGTWLMMETLRQMPPERRKKLSQKLKRIVLAAPDIDVDVFKDQMRRIGRLDPPIILLLSKDDRALNVSSIIAGGKDRVGRYGDDAELAALGALVIDLTNLEGPDSARHSKFAAFAAIGPRLTEVLQKDKLTVSGNEAASSLGAAGKDLGSFVSSTVQVAVTLPVTLVTAPILLVTGGR
;
A
#
# COMPACT_ATOMS: atom_id res chain seq x y z
N MET A 1 42.29 -11.03 -15.78
CA MET A 1 40.87 -11.14 -16.17
C MET A 1 40.48 -9.90 -16.95
N THR A 2 40.21 -10.04 -18.21
CA THR A 2 39.95 -8.95 -19.16
C THR A 2 38.64 -8.23 -18.78
N SER A 3 38.54 -6.93 -19.09
CA SER A 3 37.35 -6.09 -18.89
C SER A 3 36.07 -6.78 -19.37
N LEU A 4 36.14 -7.48 -20.50
CA LEU A 4 35.03 -8.23 -21.09
C LEU A 4 34.46 -9.31 -20.16
N CYS A 5 35.29 -10.03 -19.41
CA CYS A 5 34.86 -11.06 -18.47
C CYS A 5 34.06 -10.45 -17.29
N LYS A 6 34.44 -9.24 -16.84
CA LYS A 6 33.69 -8.52 -15.80
C LYS A 6 32.32 -8.05 -16.30
N TYR A 7 32.22 -7.65 -17.56
CA TYR A 7 30.92 -7.27 -18.15
C TYR A 7 30.01 -8.48 -18.37
N LEU A 8 30.55 -9.62 -18.80
CA LEU A 8 29.79 -10.86 -18.97
C LEU A 8 29.28 -11.40 -17.62
N VAL A 9 30.09 -11.36 -16.57
CA VAL A 9 29.67 -11.78 -15.23
C VAL A 9 28.60 -10.87 -14.67
N ARG A 10 28.71 -9.55 -14.87
CA ARG A 10 27.69 -8.57 -14.45
C ARG A 10 26.38 -8.75 -15.23
N PHE A 11 26.47 -8.98 -16.53
CA PHE A 11 25.30 -9.23 -17.38
C PHE A 11 24.63 -10.56 -17.02
N ALA A 12 25.38 -11.63 -16.78
CA ALA A 12 24.86 -12.90 -16.33
C ALA A 12 24.22 -12.80 -14.93
N ALA A 13 24.83 -12.08 -14.00
CA ALA A 13 24.27 -11.81 -12.68
C ALA A 13 22.96 -11.03 -12.78
N PHE A 14 22.91 -10.01 -13.64
CA PHE A 14 21.69 -9.23 -13.89
C PHE A 14 20.58 -10.08 -14.51
N ALA A 15 20.90 -10.92 -15.50
CA ALA A 15 19.95 -11.83 -16.14
C ALA A 15 19.42 -12.89 -15.16
N ILE A 16 20.24 -13.43 -14.28
CA ILE A 16 19.86 -14.39 -13.24
C ILE A 16 18.97 -13.69 -12.19
N THR A 17 19.30 -12.47 -11.81
CA THR A 17 18.50 -11.70 -10.85
C THR A 17 17.14 -11.32 -11.45
N ALA A 18 17.09 -10.96 -12.74
CA ALA A 18 15.84 -10.71 -13.44
C ALA A 18 14.97 -11.97 -13.56
N ALA A 19 15.59 -13.15 -13.82
CA ALA A 19 14.90 -14.43 -13.88
C ALA A 19 14.33 -14.87 -12.51
N LEU A 20 15.00 -14.52 -11.41
CA LEU A 20 14.54 -14.82 -10.06
C LEU A 20 13.37 -13.91 -9.63
N LEU A 21 13.24 -12.73 -10.22
CA LEU A 21 12.10 -11.82 -10.00
C LEU A 21 10.87 -12.20 -10.84
N ALA A 22 11.04 -12.98 -11.90
CA ALA A 22 9.95 -13.47 -12.76
C ALA A 22 9.13 -14.62 -12.16
N GLY A 23 9.42 -15.04 -10.93
CA GLY A 23 8.74 -16.14 -10.23
C GLY A 23 7.34 -15.82 -9.67
N CYS A 24 6.70 -14.73 -10.09
CA CYS A 24 5.28 -14.49 -9.82
C CYS A 24 4.45 -15.27 -10.85
N GLY A 25 3.41 -15.99 -10.38
CA GLY A 25 2.43 -16.62 -11.25
C GLY A 25 1.98 -15.65 -12.35
N SER A 26 1.70 -16.16 -13.55
CA SER A 26 1.41 -15.36 -14.74
C SER A 26 0.23 -14.40 -14.47
N ARG A 27 0.53 -13.14 -14.21
CA ARG A 27 -0.51 -12.11 -14.09
C ARG A 27 -1.11 -11.84 -15.47
N PRO A 28 -2.44 -11.80 -15.61
CA PRO A 28 -3.05 -11.52 -16.91
C PRO A 28 -2.78 -10.08 -17.33
N VAL A 29 -2.20 -9.92 -18.52
CA VAL A 29 -1.89 -8.60 -19.11
C VAL A 29 -3.16 -7.91 -19.62
N THR A 30 -4.13 -8.71 -20.11
CA THR A 30 -5.41 -8.23 -20.66
C THR A 30 -6.56 -9.10 -20.18
N GLY A 31 -7.79 -8.57 -20.21
CA GLY A 31 -9.01 -9.34 -19.95
C GLY A 31 -9.36 -9.59 -18.49
N ALA A 32 -8.48 -9.28 -17.54
CA ALA A 32 -8.71 -9.53 -16.12
C ALA A 32 -9.94 -8.78 -15.56
N LEU A 33 -10.27 -7.63 -16.15
CA LEU A 33 -11.43 -6.83 -15.75
C LEU A 33 -12.67 -7.06 -16.60
N ALA A 34 -12.69 -8.09 -17.43
CA ALA A 34 -13.92 -8.54 -18.10
C ALA A 34 -14.88 -9.10 -17.04
N PRO A 35 -16.14 -8.61 -16.96
CA PRO A 35 -17.09 -9.09 -15.98
C PRO A 35 -17.41 -10.58 -16.15
N ASN A 36 -17.29 -11.33 -15.06
CA ASN A 36 -17.65 -12.74 -14.98
C ASN A 36 -18.96 -12.88 -14.18
N THR A 37 -20.01 -13.33 -14.83
CA THR A 37 -21.36 -13.48 -14.25
C THR A 37 -21.62 -14.88 -13.69
N THR A 38 -20.69 -15.82 -13.81
CA THR A 38 -20.83 -17.19 -13.27
C THR A 38 -21.02 -17.12 -11.75
N ALA A 39 -22.11 -17.69 -11.25
CA ALA A 39 -22.36 -17.77 -9.82
C ALA A 39 -21.40 -18.76 -9.14
N ALA A 40 -21.00 -18.45 -7.91
CA ALA A 40 -20.30 -19.37 -7.02
C ALA A 40 -20.72 -19.12 -5.57
N GLU A 41 -20.98 -20.19 -4.84
CA GLU A 41 -21.36 -20.10 -3.43
C GLU A 41 -20.16 -19.75 -2.54
N GLY A 42 -20.42 -19.07 -1.44
CA GLY A 42 -19.40 -18.72 -0.45
C GLY A 42 -18.41 -17.64 -0.87
N THR A 43 -18.63 -16.99 -2.01
CA THR A 43 -17.81 -15.84 -2.45
C THR A 43 -18.21 -14.56 -1.69
N SER A 44 -17.25 -13.70 -1.39
CA SER A 44 -17.49 -12.31 -0.97
C SER A 44 -17.19 -11.34 -2.12
N ILE A 45 -17.64 -10.10 -1.99
CA ILE A 45 -17.44 -9.07 -3.03
C ILE A 45 -16.84 -7.82 -2.37
N GLU A 46 -15.75 -7.34 -2.96
CA GLU A 46 -15.13 -6.07 -2.61
C GLU A 46 -15.45 -5.03 -3.71
N GLU A 47 -16.15 -3.97 -3.34
CA GLU A 47 -16.49 -2.87 -4.24
C GLU A 47 -15.50 -1.71 -4.07
N LEU A 48 -14.80 -1.35 -5.14
CA LEU A 48 -13.74 -0.36 -5.16
C LEU A 48 -14.13 0.83 -6.02
N LEU A 49 -13.87 2.04 -5.54
CA LEU A 49 -13.83 3.24 -6.35
C LEU A 49 -12.41 3.51 -6.81
N VAL A 50 -12.25 3.98 -8.03
CA VAL A 50 -10.94 4.18 -8.65
C VAL A 50 -10.81 5.61 -9.13
N VAL A 51 -9.68 6.23 -8.80
CA VAL A 51 -9.15 7.46 -9.41
C VAL A 51 -7.86 7.11 -10.14
N THR A 52 -7.72 7.53 -11.38
CA THR A 52 -6.54 7.18 -12.19
C THR A 52 -6.01 8.32 -13.02
N THR A 53 -4.69 8.35 -13.21
CA THR A 53 -3.99 9.20 -14.19
C THR A 53 -3.53 8.40 -15.42
N ARG A 54 -4.12 7.22 -15.63
CA ARG A 54 -3.86 6.34 -16.78
C ARG A 54 -4.80 6.69 -17.93
N SER A 55 -4.33 6.56 -19.14
CA SER A 55 -5.19 6.62 -20.33
C SER A 55 -6.10 5.40 -20.41
N ARG A 56 -7.32 5.60 -20.91
CA ARG A 56 -8.23 4.48 -21.20
C ARG A 56 -7.60 3.52 -22.20
N SER A 57 -7.92 2.26 -22.07
CA SER A 57 -7.47 1.20 -22.96
C SER A 57 -8.63 0.73 -23.84
N GLU A 58 -8.34 0.49 -25.12
CA GLU A 58 -9.29 -0.14 -26.05
C GLU A 58 -9.27 -1.67 -25.96
N ALA A 59 -8.27 -2.24 -25.27
CA ALA A 59 -8.17 -3.67 -25.08
C ALA A 59 -9.34 -4.20 -24.20
N PRO A 60 -10.11 -5.20 -24.66
CA PRO A 60 -11.24 -5.73 -23.91
C PRO A 60 -10.86 -6.17 -22.50
N GLY A 61 -11.68 -5.79 -21.52
CA GLY A 61 -11.47 -6.16 -20.10
C GLY A 61 -10.19 -5.60 -19.48
N THR A 62 -9.71 -4.45 -19.93
CA THR A 62 -8.51 -3.78 -19.39
C THR A 62 -8.81 -2.44 -18.71
N LEU A 63 -9.81 -1.69 -19.13
CA LEU A 63 -10.23 -0.34 -18.75
C LEU A 63 -9.15 0.73 -18.97
N PHE A 64 -8.01 0.62 -18.30
CA PHE A 64 -6.92 1.61 -18.35
C PHE A 64 -5.59 0.96 -18.70
N SER A 65 -4.78 1.68 -19.48
CA SER A 65 -3.44 1.26 -19.94
C SER A 65 -2.33 1.65 -18.96
N GLY A 66 -1.07 1.44 -19.34
CA GLY A 66 0.11 1.96 -18.63
C GLY A 66 0.48 3.38 -19.03
N GLU A 67 -0.23 4.00 -20.00
CA GLU A 67 0.11 5.34 -20.52
C GLU A 67 -0.56 6.44 -19.70
N ARG A 68 0.09 7.61 -19.64
CA ARG A 68 -0.38 8.78 -18.90
C ARG A 68 -1.56 9.43 -19.60
N ALA A 69 -2.60 9.77 -18.85
CA ALA A 69 -3.65 10.69 -19.30
C ALA A 69 -3.28 12.14 -18.97
N ASN A 70 -3.94 13.09 -19.64
CA ASN A 70 -3.78 14.52 -19.38
C ASN A 70 -4.57 15.02 -18.17
N GLN A 71 -5.49 14.21 -17.68
CA GLN A 71 -6.35 14.49 -16.52
C GLN A 71 -6.71 13.16 -15.84
N ARG A 72 -7.17 13.22 -14.61
CA ARG A 72 -7.67 12.04 -13.91
C ARG A 72 -8.96 11.52 -14.51
N ASP A 73 -9.15 10.22 -14.42
CA ASP A 73 -10.35 9.50 -14.83
C ASP A 73 -10.81 8.59 -13.69
N PHE A 74 -12.01 8.02 -13.78
CA PHE A 74 -12.67 7.38 -12.66
C PHE A 74 -13.40 6.11 -13.08
N ALA A 75 -13.40 5.12 -12.21
CA ALA A 75 -14.15 3.87 -12.40
C ALA A 75 -14.68 3.34 -11.07
N GLU A 76 -15.62 2.42 -11.16
CA GLU A 76 -16.04 1.53 -10.08
C GLU A 76 -15.82 0.09 -10.53
N VAL A 77 -15.27 -0.73 -9.63
CA VAL A 77 -14.95 -2.13 -9.89
C VAL A 77 -15.38 -2.99 -8.71
N ALA A 78 -16.03 -4.11 -8.99
CA ALA A 78 -16.37 -5.11 -7.98
C ALA A 78 -15.60 -6.41 -8.27
N ILE A 79 -14.87 -6.89 -7.27
CA ILE A 79 -14.06 -8.12 -7.32
C ILE A 79 -14.68 -9.16 -6.41
N SER A 80 -14.90 -10.36 -6.93
CA SER A 80 -15.32 -11.53 -6.17
C SER A 80 -14.09 -12.24 -5.62
N ILE A 81 -14.10 -12.52 -4.31
CA ILE A 81 -13.07 -13.27 -3.60
C ILE A 81 -13.58 -14.72 -3.44
N PRO A 82 -12.78 -15.75 -3.79
CA PRO A 82 -13.20 -17.14 -3.70
C PRO A 82 -13.28 -17.63 -2.23
N PRO A 83 -14.08 -18.65 -1.92
CA PRO A 83 -14.24 -19.15 -0.56
C PRO A 83 -12.97 -19.80 0.04
N ASN A 84 -12.05 -20.21 -0.81
CA ASN A 84 -10.74 -20.78 -0.44
C ASN A 84 -9.60 -19.78 -0.50
N HIS A 85 -9.92 -18.47 -0.44
CA HIS A 85 -8.92 -17.41 -0.46
C HIS A 85 -7.84 -17.61 0.61
N ALA A 86 -6.59 -17.45 0.22
CA ALA A 86 -5.45 -17.47 1.13
C ALA A 86 -4.94 -16.04 1.37
N SER A 87 -4.93 -15.63 2.63
CA SER A 87 -4.53 -14.27 3.00
C SER A 87 -3.20 -13.84 2.39
N GLY A 88 -3.17 -12.63 1.84
CA GLY A 88 -2.02 -12.06 1.13
C GLY A 88 -1.89 -12.49 -0.32
N GLN A 89 -2.61 -13.49 -0.79
CA GLN A 89 -2.54 -14.00 -2.15
C GLN A 89 -3.54 -13.30 -3.09
N ILE A 90 -3.30 -13.41 -4.37
CA ILE A 90 -4.29 -13.14 -5.43
C ILE A 90 -4.41 -14.42 -6.22
N GLU A 91 -5.56 -15.05 -6.15
CA GLU A 91 -5.84 -16.29 -6.90
C GLU A 91 -6.11 -15.96 -8.37
N TRP A 92 -5.01 -15.71 -9.12
CA TRP A 92 -5.09 -15.48 -10.56
C TRP A 92 -5.55 -16.75 -11.29
N PRO A 93 -6.45 -16.65 -12.28
CA PRO A 93 -6.77 -17.76 -13.13
C PRO A 93 -5.63 -18.05 -14.11
N ASP A 94 -5.40 -19.34 -14.42
CA ASP A 94 -4.44 -19.75 -15.44
C ASP A 94 -4.90 -19.36 -16.86
N SER A 95 -6.22 -19.19 -17.05
CA SER A 95 -6.84 -18.72 -18.29
C SER A 95 -8.11 -17.95 -18.01
N MET A 96 -8.44 -16.99 -18.87
CA MET A 96 -9.67 -16.21 -18.80
C MET A 96 -10.83 -16.88 -19.57
N PRO A 97 -12.05 -16.82 -19.03
CA PRO A 97 -12.46 -16.32 -17.73
C PRO A 97 -12.10 -17.27 -16.60
N GLY A 98 -11.80 -16.72 -15.41
CA GLY A 98 -11.51 -17.52 -14.22
C GLY A 98 -12.75 -18.22 -13.64
N ASP A 99 -12.54 -19.24 -12.82
CA ASP A 99 -13.59 -19.90 -12.03
C ASP A 99 -13.77 -19.14 -10.70
N PRO A 100 -14.92 -18.50 -10.43
CA PRO A 100 -15.12 -17.72 -9.21
C PRO A 100 -15.14 -18.54 -7.91
N ALA A 101 -15.26 -19.86 -7.98
CA ALA A 101 -15.14 -20.74 -6.83
C ALA A 101 -13.67 -20.93 -6.39
N ARG A 102 -12.70 -20.59 -7.25
CA ARG A 102 -11.27 -20.83 -7.05
C ARG A 102 -10.39 -19.60 -7.25
N HIS A 103 -10.85 -18.64 -8.03
CA HIS A 103 -10.08 -17.47 -8.46
C HIS A 103 -10.80 -16.19 -8.09
N MET A 104 -10.03 -15.16 -7.83
CA MET A 104 -10.56 -13.80 -7.81
C MET A 104 -11.00 -13.41 -9.21
N VAL A 105 -12.22 -12.89 -9.37
CA VAL A 105 -12.78 -12.49 -10.66
C VAL A 105 -13.50 -11.15 -10.56
N THR A 106 -13.48 -10.40 -11.66
CA THR A 106 -14.23 -9.16 -11.77
C THR A 106 -15.71 -9.45 -11.95
N ARG A 107 -16.57 -8.84 -11.14
CA ARG A 107 -18.04 -8.91 -11.24
C ARG A 107 -18.61 -7.71 -11.97
N LYS A 108 -18.02 -6.55 -11.76
CA LYS A 108 -18.42 -5.28 -12.37
C LYS A 108 -17.18 -4.44 -12.64
N ALA A 109 -17.16 -3.76 -13.78
CA ALA A 109 -16.16 -2.75 -14.09
C ALA A 109 -16.80 -1.73 -15.02
N SER A 110 -16.87 -0.46 -14.58
CA SER A 110 -17.50 0.63 -15.32
C SER A 110 -16.86 1.97 -15.03
N TYR A 111 -16.85 2.85 -16.02
CA TYR A 111 -16.39 4.22 -15.83
C TYR A 111 -17.42 5.04 -15.05
N LEU A 112 -16.93 5.96 -14.24
CA LEU A 112 -17.74 7.00 -13.61
C LEU A 112 -17.69 8.28 -14.46
N ASN A 113 -18.73 9.13 -14.32
CA ASN A 113 -18.86 10.34 -15.11
C ASN A 113 -18.08 11.51 -14.46
N GLY A 114 -16.77 11.52 -14.64
CA GLY A 114 -15.88 12.58 -14.18
C GLY A 114 -15.85 12.80 -12.66
N ASP A 115 -15.32 13.93 -12.24
CA ASP A 115 -15.15 14.30 -10.82
C ASP A 115 -16.46 14.27 -10.02
N ASP A 116 -17.54 14.77 -10.60
CA ASP A 116 -18.84 14.82 -9.90
C ASP A 116 -19.42 13.43 -9.71
N GLY A 117 -19.27 12.55 -10.71
CA GLY A 117 -19.67 11.14 -10.62
C GLY A 117 -18.89 10.41 -9.52
N PHE A 118 -17.59 10.64 -9.44
CA PHE A 118 -16.74 10.08 -8.39
C PHE A 118 -17.14 10.61 -7.00
N ARG A 119 -17.26 11.92 -6.83
CA ARG A 119 -17.67 12.52 -5.57
C ARG A 119 -19.06 12.05 -5.12
N ALA A 120 -19.98 11.87 -6.06
CA ALA A 120 -21.31 11.32 -5.77
C ALA A 120 -21.24 9.86 -5.33
N ALA A 121 -20.39 9.04 -5.98
CA ALA A 121 -20.17 7.65 -5.61
C ALA A 121 -19.58 7.54 -4.20
N VAL A 122 -18.53 8.30 -3.88
CA VAL A 122 -17.94 8.30 -2.52
C VAL A 122 -18.98 8.67 -1.46
N ARG A 123 -19.78 9.73 -1.70
CA ARG A 123 -20.83 10.14 -0.76
C ARG A 123 -21.92 9.09 -0.60
N ARG A 124 -22.33 8.43 -1.67
CA ARG A 124 -23.31 7.32 -1.64
C ARG A 124 -22.79 6.18 -0.78
N GLU A 125 -21.55 5.78 -1.01
CA GLU A 125 -20.91 4.68 -0.26
C GLU A 125 -20.72 5.03 1.23
N LEU A 126 -20.35 6.27 1.55
CA LEU A 126 -20.29 6.72 2.95
C LEU A 126 -21.66 6.75 3.62
N ALA A 127 -22.71 7.17 2.88
CA ALA A 127 -24.07 7.26 3.43
C ALA A 127 -24.66 5.88 3.75
N SER A 128 -24.30 4.83 2.99
CA SER A 128 -24.74 3.45 3.24
C SER A 128 -24.13 2.82 4.50
N ARG A 129 -23.04 3.40 5.04
CA ARG A 129 -22.33 2.87 6.21
C ARG A 129 -22.82 3.46 7.53
N GLN A 130 -22.63 2.72 8.60
CA GLN A 130 -22.88 3.26 9.94
C GLN A 130 -21.97 4.46 10.22
N PRO A 131 -22.39 5.44 11.04
CA PRO A 131 -21.60 6.65 11.31
C PRO A 131 -20.14 6.39 11.75
N LYS A 132 -19.90 5.34 12.55
CA LYS A 132 -18.56 4.95 13.01
C LYS A 132 -17.66 4.47 11.86
N ASP A 133 -18.24 3.88 10.80
CA ASP A 133 -17.56 3.26 9.66
C ASP A 133 -17.50 4.18 8.43
N ARG A 134 -17.98 5.43 8.56
CA ARG A 134 -17.91 6.47 7.50
C ARG A 134 -16.50 7.00 7.35
N GLN A 135 -15.59 6.15 6.93
CA GLN A 135 -14.20 6.49 6.65
C GLN A 135 -13.83 6.05 5.24
N VAL A 136 -12.75 6.61 4.72
CA VAL A 136 -12.18 6.22 3.42
C VAL A 136 -10.86 5.49 3.66
N PHE A 137 -10.64 4.43 2.91
CA PHE A 137 -9.36 3.75 2.83
C PHE A 137 -8.78 3.94 1.42
N LEU A 138 -7.73 4.74 1.31
CA LEU A 138 -7.05 5.04 0.04
C LEU A 138 -5.82 4.16 -0.11
N PHE A 139 -5.73 3.43 -1.23
CA PHE A 139 -4.55 2.67 -1.61
C PHE A 139 -3.83 3.32 -2.79
N ILE A 140 -2.49 3.41 -2.71
CA ILE A 140 -1.61 3.90 -3.77
C ILE A 140 -0.59 2.81 -4.08
N HIS A 141 -0.67 2.24 -5.31
CA HIS A 141 0.18 1.12 -5.70
C HIS A 141 1.63 1.53 -5.99
N GLY A 142 2.50 0.54 -6.14
CA GLY A 142 3.92 0.70 -6.43
C GLY A 142 4.28 0.67 -7.91
N TYR A 143 5.59 0.61 -8.16
CA TYR A 143 6.20 0.41 -9.46
C TYR A 143 5.84 -0.95 -10.08
N ASN A 144 5.93 -1.06 -11.41
CA ASN A 144 5.72 -2.30 -12.17
C ASN A 144 4.34 -2.93 -11.91
N THR A 145 3.30 -2.10 -11.85
CA THR A 145 1.93 -2.53 -11.54
C THR A 145 1.00 -2.27 -12.71
N LEU A 146 0.42 -3.33 -13.29
CA LEU A 146 -0.69 -3.21 -14.24
C LEU A 146 -1.94 -2.68 -13.52
N PHE A 147 -2.85 -2.04 -14.28
CA PHE A 147 -4.09 -1.51 -13.70
C PHE A 147 -4.89 -2.60 -12.97
N ALA A 148 -5.14 -3.73 -13.61
CA ALA A 148 -5.84 -4.85 -13.00
C ALA A 148 -5.14 -5.36 -11.72
N GLU A 149 -3.80 -5.41 -11.71
CA GLU A 149 -3.04 -5.81 -10.52
C GLU A 149 -3.29 -4.90 -9.33
N GLY A 150 -3.27 -3.58 -9.54
CA GLY A 150 -3.59 -2.61 -8.49
C GLY A 150 -5.00 -2.82 -7.93
N VAL A 151 -5.98 -3.08 -8.80
CA VAL A 151 -7.38 -3.37 -8.41
C VAL A 151 -7.47 -4.66 -7.58
N TYR A 152 -6.93 -5.76 -8.08
CA TYR A 152 -7.01 -7.07 -7.40
C TYR A 152 -6.22 -7.07 -6.09
N ARG A 153 -5.03 -6.46 -6.06
CA ARG A 153 -4.25 -6.32 -4.82
C ARG A 153 -4.99 -5.51 -3.77
N PHE A 154 -5.66 -4.46 -4.17
CA PHE A 154 -6.41 -3.65 -3.22
C PHE A 154 -7.68 -4.37 -2.73
N ALA A 155 -8.39 -5.09 -3.59
CA ALA A 155 -9.50 -5.94 -3.17
C ALA A 155 -9.06 -7.00 -2.13
N GLN A 156 -7.91 -7.67 -2.37
CA GLN A 156 -7.31 -8.60 -1.41
C GLN A 156 -6.99 -7.92 -0.07
N VAL A 157 -6.35 -6.73 -0.09
CA VAL A 157 -6.01 -6.01 1.15
C VAL A 157 -7.26 -5.62 1.94
N MET A 158 -8.31 -5.16 1.27
CA MET A 158 -9.58 -4.81 1.93
C MET A 158 -10.24 -6.04 2.54
N HIS A 159 -10.31 -7.14 1.81
CA HIS A 159 -10.86 -8.40 2.29
C HIS A 159 -10.11 -8.93 3.51
N ASP A 160 -8.79 -9.04 3.42
CA ASP A 160 -7.97 -9.62 4.50
C ASP A 160 -7.93 -8.77 5.76
N SER A 161 -7.98 -7.45 5.61
CA SER A 161 -7.93 -6.54 6.75
C SER A 161 -9.27 -6.35 7.43
N ASP A 162 -10.38 -6.73 6.80
CA ASP A 162 -11.75 -6.37 7.22
C ASP A 162 -11.84 -4.87 7.60
N ALA A 163 -11.08 -4.03 6.88
CA ALA A 163 -10.97 -2.61 7.20
C ALA A 163 -12.29 -1.89 6.91
N PRO A 164 -12.88 -1.21 7.89
CA PRO A 164 -14.11 -0.48 7.65
C PRO A 164 -13.85 0.73 6.74
N GLY A 165 -14.84 1.10 5.96
CA GLY A 165 -14.78 2.31 5.16
C GLY A 165 -14.98 2.07 3.67
N VAL A 166 -14.90 3.15 2.90
CA VAL A 166 -15.03 3.14 1.43
C VAL A 166 -13.67 2.91 0.81
N PRO A 167 -13.47 1.80 0.06
CA PRO A 167 -12.21 1.55 -0.61
C PRO A 167 -12.05 2.47 -1.83
N VAL A 168 -10.95 3.22 -1.87
CA VAL A 168 -10.58 4.06 -3.01
C VAL A 168 -9.16 3.69 -3.46
N LEU A 169 -9.00 3.32 -4.73
CA LEU A 169 -7.71 3.10 -5.36
C LEU A 169 -7.28 4.37 -6.10
N PHE A 170 -6.13 4.92 -5.75
CA PHE A 170 -5.44 5.86 -6.62
C PHE A 170 -4.39 5.13 -7.45
N THR A 171 -4.55 5.13 -8.78
CA THR A 171 -3.64 4.43 -9.68
C THR A 171 -3.02 5.38 -10.70
N TRP A 172 -1.70 5.48 -10.66
CA TRP A 172 -0.89 6.27 -11.58
C TRP A 172 -0.35 5.41 -12.74
N ALA A 173 0.11 6.04 -13.82
CA ALA A 173 0.51 5.35 -15.04
C ALA A 173 1.83 4.57 -14.87
N SER A 174 1.74 3.32 -14.43
CA SER A 174 2.81 2.33 -14.45
C SER A 174 2.57 1.34 -15.58
N ARG A 175 3.60 1.04 -16.37
CA ARG A 175 3.48 0.14 -17.53
C ARG A 175 3.46 -1.33 -17.17
N GLY A 176 3.83 -1.67 -15.94
CA GLY A 176 3.89 -3.06 -15.53
C GLY A 176 5.05 -3.82 -16.17
N ASP A 177 6.16 -3.15 -16.45
CA ASP A 177 7.39 -3.74 -16.97
C ASP A 177 8.58 -3.33 -16.09
N LEU A 178 9.47 -4.31 -15.82
CA LEU A 178 10.66 -4.08 -15.00
C LEU A 178 11.67 -3.11 -15.63
N THR A 179 11.64 -2.94 -16.93
CA THR A 179 12.54 -2.02 -17.65
C THR A 179 12.09 -0.57 -17.61
N ASP A 180 10.81 -0.33 -17.28
CA ASP A 180 10.19 0.99 -17.31
C ASP A 180 10.30 1.77 -15.97
N TYR A 181 11.29 1.47 -15.11
CA TYR A 181 11.46 2.12 -13.81
C TYR A 181 11.49 3.66 -13.90
N VAL A 182 12.25 4.21 -14.87
CA VAL A 182 12.36 5.67 -15.05
C VAL A 182 11.06 6.27 -15.58
N TYR A 183 10.36 5.55 -16.48
CA TYR A 183 9.05 5.96 -16.96
C TYR A 183 8.06 6.04 -15.80
N ASP A 184 8.02 5.01 -14.99
CA ASP A 184 7.14 4.89 -13.83
C ASP A 184 7.42 5.99 -12.79
N LEU A 185 8.70 6.27 -12.48
CA LEU A 185 9.09 7.36 -11.57
C LEU A 185 8.60 8.73 -12.09
N ASN A 186 8.75 9.00 -13.38
CA ASN A 186 8.24 10.22 -13.98
C ASN A 186 6.71 10.26 -13.97
N SER A 187 6.04 9.12 -14.17
CA SER A 187 4.58 9.03 -14.11
C SER A 187 4.06 9.31 -12.69
N ALA A 188 4.73 8.80 -11.67
CA ALA A 188 4.44 9.12 -10.28
C ALA A 188 4.63 10.63 -10.00
N ALA A 189 5.71 11.24 -10.55
CA ALA A 189 5.94 12.67 -10.41
C ALA A 189 4.84 13.53 -11.06
N VAL A 190 4.34 13.13 -12.23
CA VAL A 190 3.22 13.82 -12.92
C VAL A 190 1.91 13.66 -12.15
N ALA A 191 1.69 12.53 -11.48
CA ALA A 191 0.45 12.23 -10.78
C ALA A 191 0.27 12.97 -9.44
N ARG A 192 1.25 13.76 -8.99
CA ARG A 192 1.21 14.41 -7.66
C ARG A 192 0.04 15.36 -7.47
N ASP A 193 -0.23 16.21 -8.46
CA ASP A 193 -1.29 17.21 -8.38
C ASP A 193 -2.67 16.54 -8.34
N GLU A 194 -2.85 15.46 -9.10
CA GLU A 194 -4.07 14.68 -9.13
C GLU A 194 -4.27 13.88 -7.83
N LEU A 195 -3.19 13.42 -7.19
CA LEU A 195 -3.28 12.82 -5.86
C LEU A 195 -3.63 13.88 -4.80
N GLU A 196 -3.03 15.08 -4.84
CA GLU A 196 -3.39 16.19 -3.95
C GLU A 196 -4.89 16.50 -4.05
N GLN A 197 -5.41 16.66 -5.26
CA GLN A 197 -6.84 16.93 -5.47
C GLN A 197 -7.71 15.76 -5.02
N THR A 198 -7.27 14.51 -5.22
CA THR A 198 -8.00 13.33 -4.74
C THR A 198 -8.09 13.31 -3.22
N LEU A 199 -7.01 13.60 -2.51
CA LEU A 199 -6.99 13.71 -1.06
C LEU A 199 -7.93 14.81 -0.56
N GLU A 200 -7.98 15.96 -1.24
CA GLU A 200 -8.90 17.05 -0.92
C GLU A 200 -10.36 16.64 -1.15
N ASP A 201 -10.68 15.97 -2.25
CA ASP A 201 -12.02 15.47 -2.54
C ASP A 201 -12.48 14.47 -1.46
N LEU A 202 -11.62 13.55 -1.07
CA LEU A 202 -11.92 12.58 -0.02
C LEU A 202 -12.09 13.23 1.35
N ALA A 203 -11.24 14.20 1.71
CA ALA A 203 -11.38 14.96 2.96
C ALA A 203 -12.68 15.78 3.02
N ASN A 204 -13.17 16.24 1.88
CA ASN A 204 -14.42 17.02 1.76
C ASN A 204 -15.66 16.15 1.46
N SER A 205 -15.52 14.83 1.34
CA SER A 205 -16.61 13.90 0.99
C SER A 205 -17.68 13.72 2.07
N GLY A 206 -17.43 14.17 3.30
CA GLY A 206 -18.22 13.84 4.48
C GLY A 206 -17.65 12.64 5.28
N ALA A 207 -16.54 12.07 4.85
CA ALA A 207 -15.84 11.07 5.62
C ALA A 207 -15.40 11.62 6.99
N ARG A 208 -15.49 10.77 8.02
CA ARG A 208 -14.99 11.09 9.35
C ARG A 208 -13.46 11.16 9.33
N GLU A 209 -12.83 10.22 8.62
CA GLU A 209 -11.40 10.13 8.46
C GLU A 209 -11.01 9.48 7.13
N VAL A 210 -9.79 9.78 6.68
CA VAL A 210 -9.15 9.18 5.51
C VAL A 210 -7.89 8.47 5.98
N ASN A 211 -7.79 7.19 5.66
CA ASN A 211 -6.63 6.34 5.94
C ASN A 211 -5.95 6.01 4.62
N VAL A 212 -4.63 6.10 4.58
CA VAL A 212 -3.83 5.90 3.36
C VAL A 212 -2.86 4.74 3.55
N LEU A 213 -2.83 3.82 2.61
CA LEU A 213 -1.79 2.83 2.42
C LEU A 213 -1.10 3.10 1.09
N ALA A 214 0.16 3.48 1.12
CA ALA A 214 0.99 3.61 -0.07
C ALA A 214 2.05 2.50 -0.09
N HIS A 215 2.32 1.94 -1.27
CA HIS A 215 3.28 0.85 -1.44
C HIS A 215 4.41 1.23 -2.39
N SER A 216 5.65 0.87 -2.03
CA SER A 216 6.83 0.99 -2.89
C SER A 216 7.01 2.43 -3.44
N MET A 217 7.11 2.63 -4.77
CA MET A 217 7.17 3.96 -5.40
C MET A 217 5.93 4.83 -5.14
N GLY A 218 4.77 4.23 -4.82
CA GLY A 218 3.60 4.98 -4.38
C GLY A 218 3.82 5.72 -3.06
N THR A 219 4.76 5.27 -2.22
CA THR A 219 5.15 5.97 -1.00
C THR A 219 5.91 7.26 -1.31
N TRP A 220 6.79 7.22 -2.32
CA TRP A 220 7.47 8.41 -2.82
C TRP A 220 6.45 9.42 -3.35
N LEU A 221 5.47 8.96 -4.17
CA LEU A 221 4.39 9.81 -4.67
C LEU A 221 3.61 10.47 -3.52
N MET A 222 3.20 9.70 -2.51
CA MET A 222 2.47 10.23 -1.35
C MET A 222 3.29 11.29 -0.59
N MET A 223 4.57 11.01 -0.32
CA MET A 223 5.44 11.91 0.41
C MET A 223 5.74 13.20 -0.38
N GLU A 224 5.97 13.10 -1.70
CA GLU A 224 6.14 14.26 -2.58
C GLU A 224 4.87 15.12 -2.67
N THR A 225 3.69 14.47 -2.73
CA THR A 225 2.40 15.19 -2.68
C THR A 225 2.26 15.98 -1.39
N LEU A 226 2.54 15.38 -0.23
CA LEU A 226 2.51 16.11 1.04
C LEU A 226 3.56 17.21 1.13
N ARG A 227 4.77 16.99 0.58
CA ARG A 227 5.87 17.96 0.59
C ARG A 227 5.56 19.19 -0.25
N GLN A 228 4.98 19.02 -1.45
CA GLN A 228 4.64 20.13 -2.35
C GLN A 228 3.43 20.94 -1.86
N MET A 229 2.51 20.30 -1.16
CA MET A 229 1.27 20.91 -0.69
C MET A 229 1.54 22.16 0.17
N PRO A 230 0.86 23.29 -0.08
CA PRO A 230 0.96 24.48 0.77
C PRO A 230 0.65 24.14 2.24
N PRO A 231 1.38 24.75 3.21
CA PRO A 231 1.22 24.43 4.63
C PRO A 231 -0.22 24.51 5.13
N GLU A 232 -0.98 25.50 4.67
CA GLU A 232 -2.38 25.71 5.07
C GLU A 232 -3.30 24.58 4.57
N ARG A 233 -3.11 24.13 3.33
CA ARG A 233 -3.86 22.99 2.77
C ARG A 233 -3.50 21.71 3.50
N ARG A 234 -2.19 21.47 3.73
CA ARG A 234 -1.71 20.30 4.47
C ARG A 234 -2.27 20.26 5.89
N LYS A 235 -2.30 21.41 6.61
CA LYS A 235 -2.90 21.53 7.94
C LYS A 235 -4.39 21.20 7.92
N LYS A 236 -5.15 21.68 6.93
CA LYS A 236 -6.57 21.35 6.77
C LYS A 236 -6.76 19.86 6.49
N LEU A 237 -5.96 19.29 5.59
CA LEU A 237 -6.01 17.87 5.23
C LEU A 237 -5.67 16.96 6.43
N SER A 238 -4.68 17.32 7.26
CA SER A 238 -4.26 16.53 8.43
C SER A 238 -5.35 16.35 9.49
N GLN A 239 -6.38 17.20 9.50
CA GLN A 239 -7.55 17.01 10.37
C GLN A 239 -8.36 15.76 9.99
N LYS A 240 -8.30 15.35 8.73
CA LYS A 240 -8.99 14.18 8.18
C LYS A 240 -8.08 12.97 7.96
N LEU A 241 -6.81 13.19 7.63
CA LEU A 241 -5.82 12.10 7.51
C LEU A 241 -5.47 11.56 8.89
N LYS A 242 -5.85 10.30 9.16
CA LYS A 242 -5.62 9.68 10.48
C LYS A 242 -4.52 8.63 10.47
N ARG A 243 -4.39 7.87 9.40
CA ARG A 243 -3.32 6.89 9.25
C ARG A 243 -2.69 7.06 7.87
N ILE A 244 -1.38 7.22 7.85
CA ILE A 244 -0.57 7.18 6.62
C ILE A 244 0.41 6.05 6.81
N VAL A 245 0.20 4.95 6.11
CA VAL A 245 1.06 3.76 6.13
C VAL A 245 1.87 3.74 4.85
N LEU A 246 3.19 3.74 4.98
CA LEU A 246 4.14 3.62 3.88
C LEU A 246 4.75 2.21 3.94
N ALA A 247 4.33 1.35 3.03
CA ALA A 247 4.74 -0.04 2.97
C ALA A 247 5.89 -0.23 1.98
N ALA A 248 6.99 -0.84 2.42
CA ALA A 248 8.21 -1.06 1.64
C ALA A 248 8.65 0.21 0.87
N PRO A 249 8.88 1.36 1.55
CA PRO A 249 9.09 2.63 0.87
C PRO A 249 10.29 2.62 -0.07
N ASP A 250 10.03 2.81 -1.38
CA ASP A 250 11.05 3.00 -2.42
C ASP A 250 11.46 4.48 -2.50
N ILE A 251 11.96 5.01 -1.40
CA ILE A 251 12.41 6.38 -1.25
C ILE A 251 13.89 6.35 -0.84
N ASP A 252 14.72 7.16 -1.47
CA ASP A 252 16.08 7.43 -1.02
C ASP A 252 16.04 8.02 0.41
N VAL A 253 16.88 7.51 1.31
CA VAL A 253 16.86 7.91 2.74
C VAL A 253 17.12 9.41 2.90
N ASP A 254 18.03 10.01 2.12
CA ASP A 254 18.31 11.44 2.19
C ASP A 254 17.11 12.27 1.72
N VAL A 255 16.42 11.80 0.65
CA VAL A 255 15.17 12.40 0.14
C VAL A 255 14.07 12.32 1.21
N PHE A 256 13.90 11.17 1.85
CA PHE A 256 12.91 11.00 2.91
C PHE A 256 13.15 11.92 4.10
N LYS A 257 14.40 12.06 4.53
CA LYS A 257 14.80 13.02 5.60
C LYS A 257 14.42 14.46 5.23
N ASP A 258 14.61 14.84 3.96
CA ASP A 258 14.23 16.17 3.49
C ASP A 258 12.71 16.35 3.42
N GLN A 259 12.00 15.35 2.93
CA GLN A 259 10.53 15.33 2.92
C GLN A 259 9.97 15.48 4.35
N MET A 260 10.47 14.70 5.32
CA MET A 260 10.02 14.78 6.71
C MET A 260 10.33 16.15 7.35
N ARG A 261 11.49 16.75 7.07
CA ARG A 261 11.81 18.13 7.53
C ARG A 261 10.83 19.16 6.98
N ARG A 262 10.45 19.03 5.70
CA ARG A 262 9.55 19.98 5.03
C ARG A 262 8.09 19.79 5.45
N ILE A 263 7.64 18.55 5.60
CA ILE A 263 6.28 18.21 6.02
C ILE A 263 6.09 18.55 7.51
N GLY A 264 7.12 18.31 8.31
CA GLY A 264 7.05 18.43 9.77
C GLY A 264 6.42 17.18 10.41
N ARG A 265 6.32 17.20 11.73
CA ARG A 265 5.69 16.10 12.48
C ARG A 265 4.19 16.08 12.25
N LEU A 266 3.68 14.90 11.94
CA LEU A 266 2.26 14.65 11.82
C LEU A 266 1.73 14.01 13.11
N ASP A 267 0.47 14.25 13.41
CA ASP A 267 -0.27 13.62 14.50
C ASP A 267 -1.60 13.08 13.99
N PRO A 268 -1.77 11.76 13.92
CA PRO A 268 -0.81 10.69 14.30
C PRO A 268 0.41 10.61 13.36
N PRO A 269 1.51 9.96 13.80
CA PRO A 269 2.72 9.80 13.02
C PRO A 269 2.52 8.94 11.78
N ILE A 270 3.38 9.13 10.77
CA ILE A 270 3.49 8.23 9.63
C ILE A 270 3.98 6.87 10.11
N ILE A 271 3.37 5.80 9.63
CA ILE A 271 3.76 4.42 9.90
C ILE A 271 4.60 3.90 8.74
N LEU A 272 5.79 3.40 9.02
CA LEU A 272 6.68 2.76 8.06
C LEU A 272 6.66 1.25 8.26
N LEU A 273 6.30 0.50 7.23
CA LEU A 273 6.46 -0.96 7.19
C LEU A 273 7.73 -1.28 6.42
N LEU A 274 8.76 -1.76 7.12
CA LEU A 274 10.09 -2.02 6.58
C LEU A 274 10.35 -3.52 6.45
N SER A 275 11.27 -3.90 5.55
CA SER A 275 11.77 -5.27 5.42
C SER A 275 13.21 -5.26 4.92
N LYS A 276 14.16 -5.57 5.80
CA LYS A 276 15.61 -5.52 5.50
C LYS A 276 16.03 -6.54 4.44
N ASP A 277 15.23 -7.57 4.23
CA ASP A 277 15.42 -8.65 3.26
C ASP A 277 14.66 -8.45 1.93
N ASP A 278 14.07 -7.26 1.71
CA ASP A 278 13.38 -6.88 0.48
C ASP A 278 14.34 -6.83 -0.72
N ARG A 279 14.11 -7.72 -1.69
CA ARG A 279 14.97 -7.87 -2.86
C ARG A 279 14.67 -6.86 -3.95
N ALA A 280 13.42 -6.43 -4.10
CA ALA A 280 13.03 -5.43 -5.09
C ALA A 280 13.63 -4.06 -4.76
N LEU A 281 13.61 -3.65 -3.50
CA LEU A 281 14.26 -2.42 -3.05
C LEU A 281 15.78 -2.48 -3.16
N ASN A 282 16.39 -3.67 -3.07
CA ASN A 282 17.82 -3.81 -3.36
C ASN A 282 18.13 -3.51 -4.83
N VAL A 283 17.30 -4.01 -5.76
CA VAL A 283 17.44 -3.73 -7.19
C VAL A 283 17.20 -2.24 -7.47
N SER A 284 16.14 -1.66 -6.89
CA SER A 284 15.84 -0.23 -6.99
C SER A 284 17.00 0.64 -6.51
N SER A 285 17.62 0.29 -5.38
CA SER A 285 18.82 0.98 -4.87
C SER A 285 19.95 0.98 -5.90
N ILE A 286 20.24 -0.16 -6.54
CA ILE A 286 21.29 -0.28 -7.55
C ILE A 286 20.98 0.61 -8.77
N ILE A 287 19.74 0.58 -9.26
CA ILE A 287 19.29 1.40 -10.41
C ILE A 287 19.44 2.89 -10.10
N ALA A 288 19.14 3.29 -8.87
CA ALA A 288 19.17 4.69 -8.44
C ALA A 288 20.50 5.14 -7.81
N GLY A 289 21.61 4.49 -8.16
CA GLY A 289 22.96 4.93 -7.80
C GLY A 289 23.51 4.40 -6.47
N GLY A 290 22.94 3.32 -5.93
CA GLY A 290 23.45 2.60 -4.76
C GLY A 290 23.10 3.23 -3.40
N LYS A 291 22.15 4.17 -3.36
CA LYS A 291 21.65 4.76 -2.11
C LYS A 291 20.62 3.86 -1.44
N ASP A 292 20.67 3.80 -0.12
CA ASP A 292 19.72 3.02 0.66
C ASP A 292 18.28 3.49 0.46
N ARG A 293 17.36 2.52 0.41
CA ARG A 293 15.94 2.77 0.38
C ARG A 293 15.35 2.68 1.78
N VAL A 294 14.44 3.61 2.12
CA VAL A 294 13.79 3.65 3.44
C VAL A 294 13.22 2.28 3.82
N GLY A 295 12.58 1.57 2.88
CA GLY A 295 11.97 0.26 3.14
C GLY A 295 12.96 -0.85 3.55
N ARG A 296 14.27 -0.65 3.38
CA ARG A 296 15.34 -1.55 3.83
C ARG A 296 16.31 -0.93 4.81
N TYR A 297 16.06 0.32 5.22
CA TYR A 297 17.00 1.04 6.07
C TYR A 297 17.18 0.36 7.42
N GLY A 298 18.44 0.28 7.87
CA GLY A 298 18.79 -0.48 9.07
C GLY A 298 18.70 0.30 10.37
N ASP A 299 18.63 1.64 10.31
CA ASP A 299 18.55 2.50 11.49
C ASP A 299 17.11 2.95 11.76
N ASP A 300 16.37 2.07 12.43
CA ASP A 300 14.97 2.32 12.82
C ASP A 300 14.86 3.50 13.80
N ALA A 301 15.90 3.71 14.64
CA ALA A 301 15.93 4.79 15.62
C ALA A 301 16.07 6.16 14.94
N GLU A 302 16.86 6.27 13.87
CA GLU A 302 16.97 7.49 13.09
C GLU A 302 15.62 7.85 12.43
N LEU A 303 14.93 6.88 11.84
CA LEU A 303 13.59 7.08 11.24
C LEU A 303 12.57 7.51 12.30
N ALA A 304 12.61 6.89 13.49
CA ALA A 304 11.74 7.26 14.60
C ALA A 304 12.03 8.67 15.13
N ALA A 305 13.29 9.09 15.14
CA ALA A 305 13.68 10.45 15.51
C ALA A 305 13.12 11.53 14.57
N LEU A 306 12.88 11.18 13.29
CA LEU A 306 12.19 12.03 12.33
C LEU A 306 10.68 12.14 12.60
N GLY A 307 10.13 11.36 13.53
CA GLY A 307 8.71 11.36 13.88
C GLY A 307 7.88 10.26 13.20
N ALA A 308 8.52 9.23 12.66
CA ALA A 308 7.82 8.06 12.10
C ALA A 308 7.68 6.94 13.16
N LEU A 309 6.61 6.16 13.06
CA LEU A 309 6.46 4.87 13.75
C LEU A 309 6.98 3.78 12.81
N VAL A 310 7.96 3.00 13.25
CA VAL A 310 8.59 1.97 12.42
C VAL A 310 8.12 0.60 12.85
N ILE A 311 7.69 -0.22 11.88
CA ILE A 311 7.30 -1.62 12.05
C ILE A 311 8.17 -2.46 11.11
N ASP A 312 9.05 -3.28 11.67
CA ASP A 312 9.95 -4.17 10.92
C ASP A 312 9.26 -5.51 10.63
N LEU A 313 9.01 -5.78 9.36
CA LEU A 313 8.41 -7.00 8.84
C LEU A 313 9.45 -8.02 8.32
N THR A 314 10.73 -7.86 8.63
CA THR A 314 11.79 -8.71 8.08
C THR A 314 11.50 -10.20 8.32
N ASN A 315 10.98 -10.57 9.49
CA ASN A 315 10.69 -11.94 9.86
C ASN A 315 9.28 -12.42 9.44
N LEU A 316 8.48 -11.56 8.82
CA LEU A 316 7.18 -11.95 8.25
C LEU A 316 7.41 -12.62 6.89
N GLU A 317 6.73 -13.73 6.61
CA GLU A 317 6.67 -14.30 5.28
C GLU A 317 5.75 -13.47 4.37
N GLY A 318 6.16 -13.23 3.14
CA GLY A 318 5.40 -12.49 2.14
C GLY A 318 4.88 -13.39 1.03
N PRO A 319 3.88 -12.92 0.27
CA PRO A 319 3.28 -13.70 -0.82
C PRO A 319 4.16 -13.82 -2.07
N ASP A 320 5.26 -13.07 -2.14
CA ASP A 320 6.14 -13.02 -3.32
C ASP A 320 7.59 -13.38 -3.00
N SER A 321 8.30 -13.92 -4.00
CA SER A 321 9.71 -14.31 -3.89
C SER A 321 10.67 -13.13 -3.73
N ALA A 322 10.24 -11.92 -4.13
CA ALA A 322 10.99 -10.69 -3.95
C ALA A 322 10.91 -10.15 -2.52
N ARG A 323 10.00 -10.69 -1.67
CA ARG A 323 9.74 -10.24 -0.30
C ARG A 323 9.37 -8.78 -0.19
N HIS A 324 8.74 -8.25 -1.26
CA HIS A 324 8.37 -6.84 -1.40
C HIS A 324 6.92 -6.55 -1.00
N SER A 325 6.06 -7.56 -1.10
CA SER A 325 4.62 -7.44 -0.81
C SER A 325 4.22 -7.97 0.56
N LYS A 326 5.12 -7.96 1.55
CA LYS A 326 4.84 -8.44 2.92
C LYS A 326 3.68 -7.68 3.59
N PHE A 327 3.44 -6.44 3.18
CA PHE A 327 2.29 -5.66 3.65
C PHE A 327 0.95 -6.34 3.32
N ALA A 328 0.88 -7.09 2.24
CA ALA A 328 -0.33 -7.81 1.85
C ALA A 328 -0.68 -8.93 2.84
N ALA A 329 0.32 -9.67 3.32
CA ALA A 329 0.15 -10.63 4.41
C ALA A 329 -0.07 -9.92 5.77
N PHE A 330 0.56 -8.75 5.97
CA PHE A 330 0.37 -7.94 7.16
C PHE A 330 -1.05 -7.37 7.27
N ALA A 331 -1.79 -7.21 6.17
CA ALA A 331 -3.16 -6.70 6.16
C ALA A 331 -4.08 -7.48 7.12
N ALA A 332 -3.98 -8.79 7.16
CA ALA A 332 -4.76 -9.65 8.07
C ALA A 332 -4.38 -9.50 9.56
N ILE A 333 -3.16 -9.05 9.85
CA ILE A 333 -2.63 -8.92 11.22
C ILE A 333 -2.79 -7.49 11.74
N GLY A 334 -2.79 -6.51 10.84
CA GLY A 334 -2.80 -5.07 11.15
C GLY A 334 -3.92 -4.61 12.09
N PRO A 335 -5.18 -5.04 11.93
CA PRO A 335 -6.27 -4.68 12.83
C PRO A 335 -6.03 -5.12 14.28
N ARG A 336 -5.50 -6.33 14.48
CA ARG A 336 -5.16 -6.85 15.82
C ARG A 336 -3.98 -6.10 16.44
N LEU A 337 -2.97 -5.75 15.66
CA LEU A 337 -1.87 -4.92 16.12
C LEU A 337 -2.38 -3.55 16.58
N THR A 338 -3.28 -2.94 15.82
CA THR A 338 -3.91 -1.66 16.19
C THR A 338 -4.66 -1.77 17.51
N GLU A 339 -5.39 -2.86 17.76
CA GLU A 339 -6.13 -3.11 18.99
C GLU A 339 -5.17 -3.27 20.19
N VAL A 340 -4.10 -4.03 20.03
CA VAL A 340 -3.06 -4.19 21.06
C VAL A 340 -2.40 -2.85 21.39
N LEU A 341 -2.00 -2.08 20.37
CA LEU A 341 -1.39 -0.76 20.53
C LEU A 341 -2.35 0.27 21.20
N GLN A 342 -3.67 0.09 21.08
CA GLN A 342 -4.67 0.96 21.72
C GLN A 342 -5.01 0.54 23.14
N LYS A 343 -5.05 -0.77 23.45
CA LYS A 343 -5.40 -1.30 24.76
C LYS A 343 -4.31 -1.05 25.81
N ASP A 344 -3.08 -1.26 25.43
CA ASP A 344 -1.93 -1.00 26.29
C ASP A 344 -1.51 0.46 26.14
N LYS A 345 -2.20 1.44 26.73
CA LYS A 345 -1.77 2.86 26.76
C LYS A 345 -0.27 2.94 26.89
N LEU A 346 0.42 2.75 25.77
CA LEU A 346 1.84 2.49 25.52
C LEU A 346 2.79 2.96 26.61
N THR A 347 2.90 2.18 27.69
CA THR A 347 4.08 2.13 28.55
C THR A 347 4.94 0.94 28.11
N VAL A 348 5.21 0.79 26.82
CA VAL A 348 5.92 -0.39 26.32
C VAL A 348 7.39 -0.05 26.15
N SER A 349 8.22 -0.52 27.06
CA SER A 349 9.62 -0.82 26.81
C SER A 349 9.67 -1.81 25.62
N GLY A 350 10.58 -1.60 24.64
CA GLY A 350 10.60 -2.37 23.39
C GLY A 350 10.55 -3.90 23.51
N ASN A 351 10.91 -4.46 24.69
CA ASN A 351 10.83 -5.91 24.95
C ASN A 351 9.42 -6.41 25.30
N GLU A 352 8.56 -5.58 25.86
CA GLU A 352 7.19 -5.98 26.25
C GLU A 352 6.21 -5.96 25.08
N ALA A 353 6.43 -5.03 24.10
CA ALA A 353 5.66 -5.03 22.85
C ALA A 353 5.87 -6.31 22.04
N ALA A 354 7.11 -6.80 21.98
CA ALA A 354 7.44 -8.05 21.30
C ALA A 354 6.78 -9.27 21.99
N SER A 355 6.63 -9.25 23.32
CA SER A 355 5.98 -10.35 24.05
C SER A 355 4.46 -10.36 23.94
N SER A 356 3.82 -9.18 23.92
CA SER A 356 2.36 -9.06 23.74
C SER A 356 1.93 -9.38 22.29
N LEU A 357 2.75 -9.01 21.29
CA LEU A 357 2.56 -9.42 19.89
C LEU A 357 2.78 -10.93 19.69
N GLY A 358 3.75 -11.52 20.38
CA GLY A 358 3.97 -12.96 20.39
C GLY A 358 2.82 -13.75 21.04
N ALA A 359 2.14 -13.17 22.04
CA ALA A 359 0.94 -13.76 22.66
C ALA A 359 -0.28 -13.66 21.74
N ALA A 360 -0.50 -12.52 21.09
CA ALA A 360 -1.57 -12.34 20.10
C ALA A 360 -1.38 -13.27 18.87
N GLY A 361 -0.13 -13.54 18.47
CA GLY A 361 0.18 -14.50 17.41
C GLY A 361 -0.11 -15.96 17.74
N LYS A 362 -0.17 -16.34 19.04
CA LYS A 362 -0.50 -17.71 19.46
C LYS A 362 -1.99 -18.02 19.39
N ASP A 363 -2.85 -17.01 19.47
CA ASP A 363 -4.31 -17.17 19.35
C ASP A 363 -4.79 -17.20 17.89
N LEU A 364 -3.89 -16.94 16.92
CA LEU A 364 -4.14 -17.05 15.48
C LEU A 364 -4.08 -18.52 15.01
N GLY A 365 -4.81 -19.43 15.64
CA GLY A 365 -4.80 -20.87 15.41
C GLY A 365 -4.49 -21.24 13.93
N SER A 366 -3.60 -22.22 13.77
CA SER A 366 -3.19 -22.94 12.56
C SER A 366 -2.41 -22.20 11.44
N PHE A 367 -2.35 -20.86 11.39
CA PHE A 367 -1.60 -20.13 10.37
C PHE A 367 -0.22 -19.61 10.81
N VAL A 368 0.14 -19.70 12.07
CA VAL A 368 1.42 -19.22 12.60
C VAL A 368 2.15 -20.36 13.28
N SER A 369 2.78 -21.21 12.49
CA SER A 369 3.72 -22.22 13.01
C SER A 369 5.15 -21.68 13.20
N SER A 370 5.41 -20.41 12.91
CA SER A 370 6.67 -19.72 13.19
C SER A 370 6.40 -18.41 13.92
N THR A 371 7.14 -18.15 14.97
CA THR A 371 7.11 -16.91 15.76
C THR A 371 7.27 -15.70 14.84
N VAL A 372 6.18 -15.02 14.49
CA VAL A 372 6.24 -13.75 13.77
C VAL A 372 6.75 -12.70 14.76
N GLN A 373 8.03 -12.40 14.69
CA GLN A 373 8.64 -11.30 15.44
C GLN A 373 8.49 -10.03 14.61
N VAL A 374 7.56 -9.18 15.01
CA VAL A 374 7.42 -7.82 14.47
C VAL A 374 8.03 -6.87 15.50
N ALA A 375 9.10 -6.18 15.12
CA ALA A 375 9.69 -5.14 15.96
C ALA A 375 8.99 -3.80 15.72
N VAL A 376 8.63 -3.10 16.78
CA VAL A 376 7.98 -1.78 16.72
C VAL A 376 8.88 -0.76 17.39
N THR A 377 9.28 0.28 16.64
CA THR A 377 10.06 1.41 17.16
C THR A 377 9.20 2.66 17.14
N LEU A 378 9.00 3.25 18.32
CA LEU A 378 8.14 4.41 18.53
C LEU A 378 8.91 5.74 18.42
N PRO A 379 8.28 6.81 17.92
CA PRO A 379 8.84 8.15 17.99
C PRO A 379 9.09 8.58 19.43
N VAL A 380 10.23 9.23 19.71
CA VAL A 380 10.65 9.66 21.06
C VAL A 380 9.58 10.49 21.78
N THR A 381 8.74 11.22 21.07
CA THR A 381 7.66 12.04 21.66
C THR A 381 6.50 11.25 22.25
N LEU A 382 6.29 9.98 21.81
CA LEU A 382 5.26 9.13 22.39
C LEU A 382 5.72 8.49 23.71
N VAL A 383 7.02 8.37 23.92
CA VAL A 383 7.61 7.81 25.15
C VAL A 383 7.59 8.81 26.31
N THR A 384 7.58 10.12 26.04
CA THR A 384 7.63 11.17 27.07
C THR A 384 6.25 11.67 27.53
N ALA A 385 5.18 11.37 26.86
CA ALA A 385 3.83 11.83 27.19
C ALA A 385 3.22 11.27 28.49
N PRO A 386 3.54 10.06 28.98
CA PRO A 386 2.95 9.51 30.21
C PRO A 386 3.50 10.09 31.52
N ILE A 387 4.66 10.76 31.52
CA ILE A 387 5.35 11.17 32.76
C ILE A 387 4.73 12.43 33.39
N LEU A 388 3.99 13.23 32.65
CA LEU A 388 3.42 14.51 33.11
C LEU A 388 2.03 14.39 33.79
N LEU A 389 1.42 13.20 33.84
CA LEU A 389 0.07 13.01 34.42
C LEU A 389 0.07 12.41 35.84
N VAL A 390 1.22 12.14 36.45
CA VAL A 390 1.29 11.48 37.80
C VAL A 390 1.71 12.44 38.92
N THR A 391 2.08 13.68 38.66
CA THR A 391 2.53 14.63 39.72
C THR A 391 1.56 15.78 39.95
N GLY A 392 0.27 15.59 39.85
CA GLY A 392 -0.74 16.61 40.14
C GLY A 392 -1.83 16.09 41.05
N GLY A 393 -1.50 15.67 42.28
CA GLY A 393 -2.45 15.28 43.30
C GLY A 393 -2.00 15.72 44.69
N ARG A 394 -2.33 16.94 45.05
CA ARG A 394 -2.63 17.37 46.44
C ARG A 394 -3.64 18.48 46.37
#